data_cf298faf285f44eedc75e8fe2d29a249
#
_entry.id   cf298faf285f44eedc75e8fe2d29a249
#
_cell.length_a   1.000
_cell.length_b   1.000
_cell.length_c   1.000
_cell.angle_alpha   90.00
_cell.angle_beta   90.00
_cell.angle_gamma   90.00
#
_symmetry.space_group_name_H-M   'P 1'
#
loop_
_entity.id
_entity.type
_entity.pdbx_description
1 polymer ?
#
loop_
_entity_poly.entity_id
_entity_poly.type
_entity_poly.pdbx_seq_one_letter_code
_entity_poly.pdbx_strand_id
1 'polypeptide(L)'
;MRVFGTLIRRRTIAAPANPAGIKFWTEALLQVREYGGTVVPIWIPQRVRELPDRASLEVKGFYYRWYAFETRTNQRRKAPLFVAADLDVYELEVPRTMQAIGVWLGAAVVALLLLVWWTQRRSTLSSLQHSREMDARRRRRRERQPR
;
A
#
# COMPACT_ATOMS: atom_id res chain seq x y z
N MET A 1 3.30 26.24 -3.73
CA MET A 1 3.16 24.97 -4.46
C MET A 1 3.21 23.82 -3.45
N ARG A 2 2.44 22.77 -3.66
CA ARG A 2 2.47 21.54 -2.84
C ARG A 2 3.10 20.44 -3.67
N VAL A 3 3.98 19.68 -3.07
CA VAL A 3 4.65 18.52 -3.69
C VAL A 3 4.47 17.32 -2.78
N PHE A 4 3.99 16.22 -3.35
CA PHE A 4 3.81 14.96 -2.64
C PHE A 4 4.87 13.96 -3.10
N GLY A 5 5.54 13.34 -2.16
CA GLY A 5 6.59 12.38 -2.50
C GLY A 5 6.98 11.48 -1.36
N THR A 6 7.75 10.46 -1.69
CA THR A 6 8.34 9.53 -0.72
C THR A 6 9.75 9.96 -0.40
N LEU A 7 10.09 10.07 0.87
CA LEU A 7 11.44 10.41 1.32
C LEU A 7 12.42 9.29 0.96
N ILE A 8 13.45 9.62 0.17
CA ILE A 8 14.52 8.68 -0.18
C ILE A 8 15.72 8.86 0.75
N ARG A 9 16.09 10.11 0.98
CA ARG A 9 17.27 10.46 1.76
C ARG A 9 17.11 11.83 2.40
N ARG A 10 17.65 11.95 3.59
CA ARG A 10 17.73 13.23 4.30
C ARG A 10 19.17 13.40 4.82
N ARG A 11 19.68 14.60 4.77
CA ARG A 11 20.92 15.00 5.45
C ARG A 11 20.81 16.43 5.94
N THR A 12 21.37 16.69 7.09
CA THR A 12 21.51 18.03 7.62
C THR A 12 22.95 18.48 7.41
N ILE A 13 23.13 19.66 6.84
CA ILE A 13 24.44 20.27 6.52
C ILE A 13 24.54 21.57 7.28
N ALA A 14 25.73 21.87 7.78
CA ALA A 14 26.00 23.20 8.32
C ALA A 14 25.90 24.24 7.20
N ALA A 15 25.14 25.31 7.44
CA ALA A 15 25.02 26.38 6.47
C ALA A 15 26.28 27.23 6.52
N PRO A 16 26.79 27.71 5.36
CA PRO A 16 27.83 28.72 5.34
C PRO A 16 27.32 30.02 5.98
N ALA A 17 28.24 30.89 6.39
CA ALA A 17 27.89 32.19 6.93
C ALA A 17 26.98 32.94 5.94
N ASN A 18 25.82 33.37 6.42
CA ASN A 18 24.79 34.03 5.59
C ASN A 18 24.09 35.14 6.38
N PRO A 19 23.58 36.18 5.71
CA PRO A 19 22.94 37.31 6.36
C PRO A 19 21.64 36.96 7.09
N ALA A 20 20.98 35.83 6.71
CA ALA A 20 19.74 35.37 7.34
C ALA A 20 19.96 34.59 8.65
N GLY A 21 21.23 34.38 9.06
CA GLY A 21 21.57 33.67 10.28
C GLY A 21 21.20 32.19 10.29
N ILE A 22 21.00 31.58 9.12
CA ILE A 22 20.66 30.17 8.99
C ILE A 22 21.87 29.34 9.37
N LYS A 23 21.76 28.51 10.41
CA LYS A 23 22.85 27.68 10.91
C LYS A 23 22.95 26.31 10.24
N PHE A 24 21.81 25.77 9.80
CA PHE A 24 21.70 24.44 9.21
C PHE A 24 20.74 24.45 8.02
N TRP A 25 21.09 23.64 7.03
CA TRP A 25 20.18 23.26 5.95
C TRP A 25 19.87 21.79 6.06
N THR A 26 18.60 21.45 5.96
CA THR A 26 18.21 20.06 5.75
C THR A 26 17.92 19.86 4.27
N GLU A 27 18.66 18.98 3.63
CA GLU A 27 18.41 18.53 2.27
C GLU A 27 17.61 17.24 2.33
N ALA A 28 16.42 17.24 1.75
CA ALA A 28 15.58 16.08 1.58
C ALA A 28 15.46 15.74 0.09
N LEU A 29 15.65 14.48 -0.27
CA LEU A 29 15.44 13.98 -1.61
C LEU A 29 14.12 13.22 -1.62
N LEU A 30 13.14 13.73 -2.36
CA LEU A 30 11.81 13.11 -2.50
C LEU A 30 11.66 12.48 -3.88
N GLN A 31 11.12 11.26 -3.90
CA GLN A 31 10.64 10.64 -5.13
C GLN A 31 9.20 11.09 -5.37
N VAL A 32 8.99 11.87 -6.41
CA VAL A 32 7.69 12.47 -6.74
C VAL A 32 7.05 11.69 -7.88
N ARG A 33 5.91 11.06 -7.61
CA ARG A 33 5.20 10.23 -8.60
C ARG A 33 4.64 11.04 -9.77
N GLU A 34 4.15 12.25 -9.49
CA GLU A 34 3.59 13.17 -10.49
C GLU A 34 4.60 13.57 -11.57
N TYR A 35 5.89 13.51 -11.27
CA TYR A 35 6.97 13.76 -12.22
C TYR A 35 7.65 12.47 -12.70
N GLY A 36 6.87 11.40 -12.90
CA GLY A 36 7.39 10.13 -13.41
C GLY A 36 8.37 9.42 -12.47
N GLY A 37 8.26 9.63 -11.17
CA GLY A 37 9.19 9.06 -10.18
C GLY A 37 10.53 9.78 -10.09
N THR A 38 10.61 10.98 -10.64
CA THR A 38 11.83 11.82 -10.58
C THR A 38 12.17 12.18 -9.14
N VAL A 39 13.45 12.17 -8.83
CA VAL A 39 13.96 12.60 -7.53
C VAL A 39 14.07 14.13 -7.52
N VAL A 40 13.39 14.74 -6.55
CA VAL A 40 13.32 16.20 -6.39
C VAL A 40 14.03 16.59 -5.09
N PRO A 41 15.09 17.41 -5.15
CA PRO A 41 15.73 17.95 -3.96
C PRO A 41 14.89 19.08 -3.35
N ILE A 42 14.80 19.03 -2.02
CA ILE A 42 14.11 20.05 -1.23
C ILE A 42 15.06 20.54 -0.15
N TRP A 43 15.22 21.82 -0.05
CA TRP A 43 16.03 22.47 0.98
C TRP A 43 15.15 23.17 2.00
N ILE A 44 15.49 22.93 3.28
CA ILE A 44 14.76 23.48 4.41
C ILE A 44 15.76 24.23 5.28
N PRO A 45 15.54 25.53 5.56
CA PRO A 45 16.50 26.38 6.29
C PRO A 45 16.48 26.13 7.79
N GLN A 46 16.26 24.91 8.22
CA GLN A 46 16.28 24.50 9.61
C GLN A 46 16.56 23.02 9.76
N ARG A 47 16.80 22.59 11.00
CA ARG A 47 16.89 21.18 11.34
C ARG A 47 15.50 20.57 11.42
N VAL A 48 15.22 19.62 10.59
CA VAL A 48 13.93 18.92 10.58
C VAL A 48 13.95 17.76 11.57
N ARG A 49 12.82 17.54 12.23
CA ARG A 49 12.58 16.39 13.12
C ARG A 49 12.89 15.07 12.41
N GLU A 50 13.26 14.05 13.19
CA GLU A 50 13.42 12.71 12.63
C GLU A 50 12.12 12.22 12.01
N LEU A 51 12.24 11.76 10.77
CA LEU A 51 11.17 11.23 9.98
C LEU A 51 11.44 9.74 9.71
N PRO A 52 10.43 8.89 9.65
CA PRO A 52 10.59 7.50 9.28
C PRO A 52 11.20 7.37 7.88
N ASP A 53 11.99 6.32 7.66
CA ASP A 53 12.48 6.00 6.34
C ASP A 53 11.31 5.72 5.39
N ARG A 54 11.39 6.28 4.18
CA ARG A 54 10.35 6.19 3.16
C ARG A 54 9.00 6.79 3.57
N ALA A 55 8.98 7.72 4.52
CA ALA A 55 7.77 8.45 4.85
C ALA A 55 7.17 9.12 3.60
N SER A 56 5.86 9.08 3.47
CA SER A 56 5.15 9.91 2.51
C SER A 56 5.05 11.31 3.06
N LEU A 57 5.49 12.29 2.30
CA LEU A 57 5.59 13.68 2.75
C LEU A 57 4.79 14.60 1.82
N GLU A 58 4.11 15.55 2.45
CA GLU A 58 3.60 16.76 1.78
C GLU A 58 4.57 17.90 2.06
N VAL A 59 5.03 18.53 1.02
CA VAL A 59 5.94 19.67 1.10
C VAL A 59 5.28 20.92 0.54
N LYS A 60 5.17 21.92 1.37
CA LYS A 60 4.70 23.25 0.98
C LYS A 60 5.90 24.16 0.81
N GLY A 61 6.22 24.44 -0.45
CA GLY A 61 7.40 25.23 -0.78
C GLY A 61 7.23 26.00 -2.08
N PHE A 62 8.29 26.65 -2.48
CA PHE A 62 8.37 27.35 -3.74
C PHE A 62 9.55 26.86 -4.55
N TYR A 63 9.42 26.88 -5.86
CA TYR A 63 10.50 26.59 -6.78
C TYR A 63 11.58 27.65 -6.65
N TYR A 64 12.82 27.21 -6.53
CA TYR A 64 13.96 28.11 -6.44
C TYR A 64 14.75 28.16 -7.74
N ARG A 65 15.25 27.03 -8.22
CA ARG A 65 16.02 26.91 -9.46
C ARG A 65 16.16 25.47 -9.93
N TRP A 66 16.70 25.30 -11.12
CA TRP A 66 17.17 23.99 -11.56
C TRP A 66 18.46 23.61 -10.82
N TYR A 67 18.49 22.42 -10.27
CA TYR A 67 19.64 21.85 -9.55
C TYR A 67 20.20 20.69 -10.33
N ALA A 68 21.51 20.73 -10.67
CA ALA A 68 22.21 19.65 -11.32
C ALA A 68 22.86 18.76 -10.25
N PHE A 69 22.60 17.47 -10.33
CA PHE A 69 23.19 16.48 -9.43
C PHE A 69 23.69 15.27 -10.20
N GLU A 70 24.67 14.60 -9.64
CA GLU A 70 25.18 13.34 -10.19
C GLU A 70 24.45 12.16 -9.56
N THR A 71 23.97 11.24 -10.42
CA THR A 71 23.38 9.98 -9.99
C THR A 71 24.48 8.99 -9.57
N ARG A 72 24.11 7.88 -8.91
CA ARG A 72 25.05 6.80 -8.60
C ARG A 72 25.75 6.22 -9.83
N THR A 73 25.19 6.38 -11.02
CA THR A 73 25.73 5.94 -12.31
C THR A 73 26.53 7.02 -13.01
N ASN A 74 26.98 8.07 -12.31
CA ASN A 74 27.78 9.19 -12.83
C ASN A 74 27.08 9.98 -13.95
N GLN A 75 25.75 9.90 -14.05
CA GLN A 75 25.00 10.68 -15.02
C GLN A 75 24.57 12.01 -14.39
N ARG A 76 24.87 13.10 -15.05
CA ARG A 76 24.35 14.43 -14.67
C ARG A 76 22.88 14.53 -15.01
N ARG A 77 22.05 14.76 -14.00
CA ARG A 77 20.61 15.04 -14.16
C ARG A 77 20.27 16.39 -13.58
N LYS A 78 19.21 17.00 -14.13
CA LYS A 78 18.66 18.24 -13.61
C LYS A 78 17.28 17.94 -12.99
N ALA A 79 17.04 18.50 -11.82
CA ALA A 79 15.74 18.47 -11.18
C ALA A 79 15.38 19.84 -10.64
N PRO A 80 14.09 20.17 -10.51
CA PRO A 80 13.69 21.39 -9.85
C PRO A 80 14.03 21.33 -8.37
N LEU A 81 14.73 22.34 -7.86
CA LEU A 81 15.02 22.51 -6.45
C LEU A 81 13.92 23.34 -5.82
N PHE A 82 13.33 22.82 -4.75
CA PHE A 82 12.35 23.54 -3.95
C PHE A 82 12.95 23.97 -2.62
N VAL A 83 12.49 25.10 -2.12
CA VAL A 83 12.76 25.55 -0.76
C VAL A 83 11.44 25.54 0.01
N ALA A 84 11.45 24.87 1.14
CA ALA A 84 10.28 24.72 1.99
C ALA A 84 10.60 25.15 3.43
N ALA A 85 9.58 25.55 4.16
CA ALA A 85 9.72 25.88 5.57
C ALA A 85 9.84 24.61 6.42
N ASP A 86 9.06 23.56 6.09
CA ASP A 86 9.00 22.30 6.83
C ASP A 86 8.58 21.14 5.93
N LEU A 87 8.64 19.92 6.49
CA LEU A 87 8.17 18.67 5.91
C LEU A 87 7.05 18.10 6.77
N ASP A 88 5.87 18.03 6.22
CA ASP A 88 4.74 17.40 6.87
C ASP A 88 4.63 15.93 6.45
N VAL A 89 4.46 15.03 7.44
CA VAL A 89 4.18 13.63 7.14
C VAL A 89 2.75 13.54 6.63
N TYR A 90 2.63 13.05 5.40
CA TYR A 90 1.34 12.78 4.79
C TYR A 90 0.95 11.33 5.09
N GLU A 91 0.09 11.14 6.05
CA GLU A 91 -0.57 9.85 6.26
C GLU A 91 -1.69 9.72 5.23
N LEU A 92 -1.55 8.72 4.35
CA LEU A 92 -2.66 8.32 3.47
C LEU A 92 -3.79 7.81 4.38
N GLU A 93 -4.73 8.68 4.71
CA GLU A 93 -5.99 8.23 5.30
C GLU A 93 -6.67 7.30 4.31
N VAL A 94 -6.58 6.00 4.57
CA VAL A 94 -7.36 5.01 3.81
C VAL A 94 -8.84 5.33 4.06
N PRO A 95 -9.57 5.77 3.05
CA PRO A 95 -10.95 6.20 3.25
C PRO A 95 -11.73 5.04 3.89
N ARG A 96 -12.51 5.35 4.92
CA ARG A 96 -13.33 4.36 5.67
C ARG A 96 -14.18 3.49 4.76
N THR A 97 -14.57 4.01 3.61
CA THR A 97 -15.26 3.27 2.53
C THR A 97 -14.44 2.10 1.99
N MET A 98 -13.11 2.25 1.81
CA MET A 98 -12.26 1.13 1.37
C MET A 98 -12.12 0.05 2.44
N GLN A 99 -12.04 0.43 3.71
CA GLN A 99 -12.03 -0.53 4.82
C GLN A 99 -13.35 -1.30 4.88
N ALA A 100 -14.48 -0.60 4.73
CA ALA A 100 -15.80 -1.23 4.68
C ALA A 100 -15.94 -2.22 3.50
N ILE A 101 -15.47 -1.86 2.31
CA ILE A 101 -15.49 -2.74 1.13
C ILE A 101 -14.68 -4.02 1.41
N GLY A 102 -13.49 -3.90 2.03
CA GLY A 102 -12.68 -5.06 2.39
C GLY A 102 -13.39 -6.02 3.35
N VAL A 103 -14.09 -5.49 4.35
CA VAL A 103 -14.87 -6.28 5.32
C VAL A 103 -16.05 -6.99 4.62
N TRP A 104 -16.80 -6.28 3.76
CA TRP A 104 -17.92 -6.86 3.02
C TRP A 104 -17.48 -7.95 2.04
N LEU A 105 -16.37 -7.75 1.33
CA LEU A 105 -15.77 -8.78 0.46
C LEU A 105 -15.37 -10.02 1.26
N GLY A 106 -14.72 -9.84 2.40
CA GLY A 106 -14.35 -10.94 3.29
C GLY A 106 -15.58 -11.72 3.77
N ALA A 107 -16.63 -11.02 4.21
CA ALA A 107 -17.88 -11.64 4.64
C ALA A 107 -18.57 -12.43 3.51
N ALA A 108 -18.58 -11.88 2.29
CA ALA A 108 -19.15 -12.55 1.12
C ALA A 108 -18.42 -13.87 0.79
N VAL A 109 -17.07 -13.87 0.84
CA VAL A 109 -16.28 -15.09 0.61
C VAL A 109 -16.58 -16.16 1.67
N VAL A 110 -16.65 -15.78 2.95
CA VAL A 110 -16.99 -16.71 4.03
C VAL A 110 -18.40 -17.29 3.84
N ALA A 111 -19.38 -16.45 3.49
CA ALA A 111 -20.74 -16.91 3.23
C ALA A 111 -20.81 -17.90 2.06
N LEU A 112 -20.04 -17.65 0.98
CA LEU A 112 -19.96 -18.55 -0.17
C LEU A 112 -19.34 -19.91 0.22
N LEU A 113 -18.28 -19.92 1.01
CA LEU A 113 -17.66 -21.15 1.49
C LEU A 113 -18.61 -21.95 2.37
N LEU A 114 -19.36 -21.31 3.26
CA LEU A 114 -20.38 -21.96 4.10
C LEU A 114 -21.50 -22.54 3.25
N LEU A 115 -21.94 -21.85 2.21
CA LEU A 115 -22.98 -22.35 1.30
C LEU A 115 -22.52 -23.56 0.50
N VAL A 116 -21.28 -23.56 -0.01
CA VAL A 116 -20.68 -24.72 -0.68
C VAL A 116 -20.54 -25.89 0.27
N TRP A 117 -20.04 -25.64 1.48
CA TRP A 117 -19.93 -26.71 2.50
C TRP A 117 -21.29 -27.31 2.87
N TRP A 118 -22.31 -26.46 3.03
CA TRP A 118 -23.67 -26.91 3.35
C TRP A 118 -24.31 -27.72 2.22
N THR A 119 -24.14 -27.31 0.97
CA THR A 119 -24.64 -28.05 -0.20
C THR A 119 -23.94 -29.41 -0.35
N GLN A 120 -22.62 -29.48 -0.15
CA GLN A 120 -21.88 -30.72 -0.15
C GLN A 120 -22.35 -31.67 0.96
N ARG A 121 -22.56 -31.16 2.15
CA ARG A 121 -23.07 -31.96 3.27
C ARG A 121 -24.48 -32.51 3.02
N ARG A 122 -25.34 -31.75 2.37
CA ARG A 122 -26.66 -32.23 1.96
C ARG A 122 -26.61 -33.32 0.90
N SER A 123 -25.74 -33.17 -0.08
CA SER A 123 -25.60 -34.15 -1.17
C SER A 123 -25.05 -35.50 -0.67
N THR A 124 -24.13 -35.51 0.31
CA THR A 124 -23.64 -36.76 0.93
C THR A 124 -24.71 -37.48 1.75
N LEU A 125 -25.59 -36.73 2.42
CA LEU A 125 -26.70 -37.36 3.16
C LEU A 125 -27.75 -38.01 2.24
N SER A 126 -28.07 -37.34 1.12
CA SER A 126 -29.03 -37.88 0.14
C SER A 126 -28.46 -39.09 -0.60
N SER A 127 -27.17 -39.12 -0.92
CA SER A 127 -26.55 -40.29 -1.55
C SER A 127 -26.50 -41.52 -0.64
N LEU A 128 -26.29 -41.32 0.66
CA LEU A 128 -26.34 -42.41 1.66
C LEU A 128 -27.74 -43.00 1.85
N GLN A 129 -28.77 -42.14 1.78
CA GLN A 129 -30.18 -42.64 1.82
C GLN A 129 -30.51 -43.46 0.58
N HIS A 130 -30.12 -42.99 -0.60
CA HIS A 130 -30.37 -43.67 -1.85
C HIS A 130 -29.66 -45.03 -1.94
N SER A 131 -28.41 -45.13 -1.49
CA SER A 131 -27.70 -46.42 -1.43
C SER A 131 -28.34 -47.39 -0.46
N ARG A 132 -28.84 -46.96 0.70
CA ARG A 132 -29.57 -47.82 1.64
C ARG A 132 -30.87 -48.35 1.06
N GLU A 133 -31.63 -47.55 0.33
CA GLU A 133 -32.85 -48.02 -0.35
C GLU A 133 -32.56 -49.04 -1.45
N MET A 134 -31.51 -48.82 -2.22
CA MET A 134 -31.09 -49.78 -3.27
C MET A 134 -30.69 -51.12 -2.69
N ASP A 135 -29.94 -51.12 -1.59
CA ASP A 135 -29.55 -52.35 -0.91
C ASP A 135 -30.74 -53.09 -0.28
N ALA A 136 -31.69 -52.37 0.29
CA ALA A 136 -32.93 -52.95 0.78
C ALA A 136 -33.75 -53.59 -0.34
N ARG A 137 -33.86 -52.96 -1.53
CA ARG A 137 -34.51 -53.54 -2.70
C ARG A 137 -33.81 -54.78 -3.22
N ARG A 138 -32.49 -54.82 -3.22
CA ARG A 138 -31.67 -55.98 -3.63
C ARG A 138 -31.88 -57.18 -2.68
N ARG A 139 -31.96 -56.96 -1.37
CA ARG A 139 -32.27 -58.01 -0.37
C ARG A 139 -33.63 -58.63 -0.58
N ARG A 140 -34.68 -57.79 -0.76
CA ARG A 140 -36.04 -58.26 -1.01
C ARG A 140 -36.19 -59.04 -2.32
N ARG A 141 -35.39 -58.74 -3.38
CA ARG A 141 -35.37 -59.53 -4.61
C ARG A 141 -34.73 -60.90 -4.42
N ARG A 142 -33.66 -61.02 -3.64
CA ARG A 142 -33.02 -62.28 -3.33
C ARG A 142 -33.90 -63.24 -2.51
N GLU A 143 -34.72 -62.67 -1.61
CA GLU A 143 -35.65 -63.45 -0.79
C GLU A 143 -36.87 -63.96 -1.60
N ARG A 144 -37.20 -63.34 -2.70
CA ARG A 144 -38.31 -63.76 -3.59
C ARG A 144 -37.90 -64.72 -4.70
N GLN A 145 -36.63 -65.08 -4.85
CA GLN A 145 -36.18 -66.10 -5.78
C GLN A 145 -35.98 -67.42 -5.01
N PRO A 146 -37.04 -68.28 -4.92
CA PRO A 146 -36.85 -69.64 -4.37
C PRO A 146 -35.97 -70.44 -5.30
N ARG A 147 -35.08 -71.25 -4.75
CA ARG A 147 -34.25 -72.19 -5.48
C ARG A 147 -35.11 -73.30 -6.13
#